data_632a5c276866ea3c24fb2396382c1232
#
_entry.id   632a5c276866ea3c24fb2396382c1232
#
_cell.length_a   1.000
_cell.length_b   1.000
_cell.length_c   1.000
_cell.angle_alpha   90.00
_cell.angle_beta   90.00
_cell.angle_gamma   90.00
#
_symmetry.space_group_name_H-M   'P 1'
#
loop_
_entity.id
_entity.type
_entity.pdbx_description
1 polymer ?
#
loop_
_entity_poly.entity_id
_entity_poly.type
_entity_poly.pdbx_seq_one_letter_code
_entity_poly.pdbx_strand_id
1 'polypeptide(L)' 'MAELTPEELEQLRRTFESFDLNHDGFIDLNEFHALLLKLEHDVTQGECLLDFEEADTEGDGYVGFKEFVAWWTN' A
#
# COMPACT_ATOMS: atom_id res chain seq x y z
N MET A 1 8.93 -9.30 -14.48
CA MET A 1 8.40 -8.04 -13.96
C MET A 1 6.90 -8.00 -14.19
N ALA A 2 6.13 -7.91 -13.15
CA ALA A 2 4.67 -7.89 -13.28
C ALA A 2 4.20 -6.46 -13.54
N GLU A 3 3.49 -6.27 -14.63
CA GLU A 3 2.86 -4.99 -14.91
C GLU A 3 1.39 -5.11 -14.58
N LEU A 4 0.86 -4.09 -13.93
CA LEU A 4 -0.56 -4.05 -13.63
C LEU A 4 -1.34 -3.64 -14.88
N THR A 5 -2.44 -4.35 -15.13
CA THR A 5 -3.38 -3.90 -16.14
C THR A 5 -4.07 -2.64 -15.64
N PRO A 6 -4.66 -1.82 -16.53
CA PRO A 6 -5.43 -0.65 -16.09
C PRO A 6 -6.54 -1.01 -15.09
N GLU A 7 -7.16 -2.17 -15.25
CA GLU A 7 -8.20 -2.63 -14.34
C GLU A 7 -7.65 -2.95 -12.96
N GLU A 8 -6.51 -3.62 -12.91
CA GLU A 8 -5.86 -3.95 -11.64
C GLU A 8 -5.40 -2.69 -10.92
N LEU A 9 -4.85 -1.74 -11.66
CA LEU A 9 -4.42 -0.46 -11.10
C LEU A 9 -5.62 0.30 -10.51
N GLU A 10 -6.74 0.30 -11.22
CA GLU A 10 -7.95 0.96 -10.74
C GLU A 10 -8.47 0.31 -9.46
N GLN A 11 -8.45 -1.02 -9.39
CA GLN A 11 -8.86 -1.74 -8.18
C GLN A 11 -7.95 -1.44 -7.01
N LEU A 12 -6.64 -1.41 -7.25
CA LEU A 12 -5.68 -1.05 -6.20
C LEU A 12 -5.94 0.36 -5.70
N ARG A 13 -6.21 1.30 -6.60
CA ARG A 13 -6.48 2.67 -6.22
C ARG A 13 -7.74 2.78 -5.37
N ARG A 14 -8.80 2.11 -5.77
CA ARG A 14 -10.05 2.11 -5.00
C ARG A 14 -9.85 1.52 -3.62
N THR A 15 -9.12 0.42 -3.52
CA THR A 15 -8.83 -0.21 -2.25
C THR A 15 -7.97 0.72 -1.39
N PHE A 16 -6.94 1.32 -1.97
CA PHE A 16 -6.09 2.27 -1.28
C PHE A 16 -6.92 3.44 -0.73
N GLU A 17 -7.77 4.02 -1.55
CA GLU A 17 -8.60 5.15 -1.14
C GLU A 17 -9.57 4.77 -0.02
N SER A 18 -10.05 3.53 0.00
CA SER A 18 -10.96 3.08 1.05
C SER A 18 -10.28 2.99 2.41
N PHE A 19 -8.96 2.85 2.43
CA PHE A 19 -8.18 2.82 3.68
C PHE A 19 -7.52 4.16 3.99
N ASP A 20 -7.56 5.11 3.06
CA ASP A 20 -7.04 6.46 3.26
C ASP A 20 -8.15 7.30 3.91
N LEU A 21 -8.26 7.19 5.22
CA LEU A 21 -9.39 7.79 5.96
C LEU A 21 -9.39 9.31 5.88
N ASN A 22 -8.22 9.92 5.76
CA ASN A 22 -8.08 11.37 5.68
C ASN A 22 -8.21 11.92 4.27
N HIS A 23 -8.20 11.04 3.28
CA HIS A 23 -8.24 11.39 1.86
C HIS A 23 -7.12 12.36 1.46
N ASP A 24 -5.94 12.17 2.07
CA ASP A 24 -4.78 13.00 1.77
C ASP A 24 -3.81 12.35 0.77
N GLY A 25 -4.16 11.15 0.30
CA GLY A 25 -3.32 10.41 -0.63
C GLY A 25 -2.23 9.59 0.01
N PHE A 26 -2.23 9.49 1.34
CA PHE A 26 -1.22 8.75 2.10
C PHE A 26 -1.88 7.87 3.15
N ILE A 27 -1.25 6.74 3.44
CA ILE A 27 -1.72 5.82 4.48
C ILE A 27 -0.60 5.60 5.49
N ASP A 28 -0.98 5.37 6.75
CA ASP A 28 -0.05 5.04 7.81
C ASP A 28 0.16 3.52 7.91
N LEU A 29 0.95 3.09 8.88
CA LEU A 29 1.25 1.66 9.06
C LEU A 29 0.00 0.83 9.31
N ASN A 30 -0.91 1.30 10.15
CA ASN A 30 -2.14 0.56 10.46
C ASN A 30 -3.02 0.42 9.23
N GLU A 31 -3.16 1.49 8.47
CA GLU A 31 -3.93 1.47 7.23
C GLU A 31 -3.26 0.58 6.18
N PHE A 32 -1.94 0.62 6.11
CA PHE A 32 -1.17 -0.21 5.21
C PHE A 32 -1.39 -1.70 5.52
N HIS A 33 -1.35 -2.07 6.80
CA HIS A 33 -1.58 -3.46 7.21
C HIS A 33 -3.00 -3.92 6.83
N ALA A 34 -4.01 -3.08 7.10
CA ALA A 34 -5.39 -3.39 6.75
C ALA A 34 -5.54 -3.53 5.23
N LEU A 35 -4.86 -2.67 4.47
CA LEU A 35 -4.87 -2.72 3.02
C LEU A 35 -4.31 -4.04 2.50
N LEU A 36 -3.16 -4.48 3.04
CA LEU A 36 -2.55 -5.74 2.64
C LEU A 36 -3.45 -6.92 2.95
N LEU A 37 -4.08 -6.93 4.11
CA LEU A 37 -5.01 -7.99 4.47
C LEU A 37 -6.21 -8.02 3.52
N LYS A 38 -6.70 -6.85 3.12
CA LYS A 38 -7.81 -6.74 2.17
C LYS A 38 -7.42 -7.31 0.80
N LEU A 39 -6.16 -7.15 0.41
CA LEU A 39 -5.64 -7.67 -0.85
C LEU A 39 -5.23 -9.15 -0.73
N GLU A 40 -5.59 -9.79 0.38
CA GLU A 40 -5.26 -11.19 0.64
C GLU A 40 -3.75 -11.46 0.70
N HIS A 41 -3.00 -10.41 1.02
CA HIS A 41 -1.56 -10.52 1.22
C HIS A 41 -1.31 -10.73 2.71
N ASP A 42 -1.28 -12.00 3.10
CA ASP A 42 -1.25 -12.42 4.49
C ASP A 42 0.14 -12.23 5.08
N VAL A 43 0.30 -11.19 5.91
CA VAL A 43 1.57 -10.86 6.55
C VAL A 43 1.40 -10.68 8.05
N THR A 44 2.44 -11.01 8.81
CA THR A 44 2.48 -10.69 10.24
C THR A 44 2.73 -9.20 10.43
N GLN A 45 2.53 -8.72 11.67
CA GLN A 45 2.82 -7.31 11.98
C GLN A 45 4.30 -6.96 11.73
N GLY A 46 5.21 -7.87 12.07
CA GLY A 46 6.63 -7.65 11.83
C GLY A 46 6.96 -7.57 10.35
N GLU A 47 6.39 -8.47 9.57
CA GLU A 47 6.58 -8.44 8.12
C GLU A 47 5.98 -7.19 7.51
N CYS A 48 4.81 -6.80 8.00
CA CYS A 48 4.13 -5.59 7.53
C CYS A 48 4.98 -4.34 7.79
N LEU A 49 5.62 -4.27 8.95
CA LEU A 49 6.49 -3.14 9.28
C LEU A 49 7.66 -3.05 8.31
N LEU A 50 8.28 -4.19 8.00
CA LEU A 50 9.38 -4.23 7.02
C LEU A 50 8.90 -3.80 5.64
N ASP A 51 7.76 -4.30 5.22
CA ASP A 51 7.17 -3.94 3.93
C ASP A 51 6.84 -2.46 3.88
N PHE A 52 6.30 -1.93 4.98
CA PHE A 52 5.98 -0.51 5.08
C PHE A 52 7.22 0.35 4.94
N GLU A 53 8.31 -0.04 5.61
CA GLU A 53 9.57 0.69 5.52
C GLU A 53 10.13 0.66 4.10
N GLU A 54 9.99 -0.47 3.41
CA GLU A 54 10.42 -0.56 2.02
C GLU A 54 9.57 0.31 1.10
N ALA A 55 8.26 0.35 1.32
CA ALA A 55 7.35 1.14 0.50
C ALA A 55 7.51 2.63 0.77
N ASP A 56 7.82 2.99 2.01
CA ASP A 56 7.98 4.38 2.42
C ASP A 56 9.37 4.90 2.01
N THR A 57 9.53 5.19 0.74
CA THR A 57 10.82 5.59 0.20
C THR A 57 11.28 6.97 0.66
N GLU A 58 10.33 7.80 1.10
CA GLU A 58 10.66 9.14 1.61
C GLU A 58 10.97 9.15 3.11
N GLY A 59 10.63 8.09 3.81
CA GLY A 59 10.89 7.97 5.23
C GLY A 59 10.10 8.92 6.10
N ASP A 60 8.90 9.30 5.66
CA ASP A 60 8.06 10.27 6.37
C ASP A 60 6.99 9.61 7.26
N GLY A 61 6.98 8.28 7.32
CA GLY A 61 6.00 7.54 8.10
C GLY A 61 4.68 7.30 7.41
N TYR A 62 4.59 7.62 6.13
CA TYR A 62 3.39 7.46 5.32
C TYR A 62 3.75 6.90 3.95
N VAL A 63 2.82 6.16 3.36
CA VAL A 63 2.98 5.60 2.02
C VAL A 63 1.93 6.21 1.11
N GLY A 64 2.38 6.87 0.05
CA GLY A 64 1.50 7.39 -0.98
C GLY A 64 1.12 6.30 -1.97
N PHE A 65 0.13 6.57 -2.80
CA PHE A 65 -0.32 5.58 -3.77
C PHE A 65 0.79 5.17 -4.75
N LYS A 66 1.56 6.13 -5.23
CA LYS A 66 2.67 5.83 -6.15
C LYS A 66 3.73 4.96 -5.49
N GLU A 67 4.06 5.26 -4.24
CA GLU A 67 5.01 4.44 -3.47
C GLU A 67 4.46 3.03 -3.27
N PHE A 68 3.18 2.93 -2.97
CA PHE A 68 2.54 1.63 -2.78
C PHE A 68 2.58 0.80 -4.06
N VAL A 69 2.23 1.39 -5.19
CA VAL A 69 2.23 0.68 -6.48
C VAL A 69 3.64 0.25 -6.84
N ALA A 70 4.62 1.12 -6.66
CA ALA A 70 6.01 0.78 -6.95
C ALA A 70 6.48 -0.41 -6.12
N TRP A 71 6.13 -0.43 -4.83
CA TRP A 71 6.47 -1.54 -3.95
C TRP A 71 5.69 -2.81 -4.34
N TRP A 72 4.41 -2.66 -4.61
CA TRP A 72 3.53 -3.79 -4.93
C TRP A 72 3.97 -4.53 -6.20
N THR A 73 4.46 -3.80 -7.20
CA THR A 73 4.84 -4.36 -8.48
C THR A 73 6.31 -4.72 -8.59
N ASN A 74 7.05 -4.46 -7.56
CA ASN A 74 8.51 -4.69 -7.56
C ASN A 74 8.84 -6.17 -7.33
#